data_20a6edb34f30b02144cb64a046c90839
#
_entry.id   20a6edb34f30b02144cb64a046c90839
#
_cell.length_a   1.000
_cell.length_b   1.000
_cell.length_c   1.000
_cell.angle_alpha   90.00
_cell.angle_beta   90.00
_cell.angle_gamma   90.00
#
_symmetry.space_group_name_H-M   'P 1'
#
loop_
_entity.id
_entity.type
_entity.pdbx_description
1 polymer ?
#
loop_
_entity_poly.entity_id
_entity_poly.type
_entity_poly.pdbx_seq_one_letter_code
_entity_poly.pdbx_strand_id
1 'polypeptide(L)'
;MGRLSQALLEYHERSKHRVNSYAPGPRGLDWATQPDPFRVFHGTPRMALPPAADTLAARYNALRSGTLPPAQRYSLRTLAVLFELSLGLSAWKSYGAQRWALRCNPSSGNLHPTEGYLLCPTLPGLSGGVYHYLSRDHVLEHRAAVDDPRWTEAFSDGGVLVGLSSIHWREAWKYGMRAWRYCQHDCGHAIAAVSYAAAALGWQTRLVETAADDALAALLGLDRSEDFGAAEPEVPDVLLWIGNPDAQPEPERLWAALDKAHWRGYANQLSAGHESWPDIDSIHRATHKPRTREPTSPSPEPRLWSATPALDLSFAQIARQRRSATSFDGTTRITTAAFFTMMACLLVRRDTPPWNALLSPVAVHPALLVHRVDGLEPGLYVLVRDPGALPGLKQAMRPEWLWQRTGPDHLPLYLLLPYDLRAVAKLICCHQDIAADSCFALGMLANFEIALKQPWRYRHLFWECGMLGQALYLEAEAAGARATGIGCFFDDEMHAMLGIKDHAWQSLYHFTVGGAMVDQRLSASALHQE
;
A
#
# COMPACT_ATOMS: atom_id res chain seq x y z
N MET A 1 -15.82 9.54 24.39
CA MET A 1 -15.53 9.17 22.98
C MET A 1 -16.53 9.89 22.08
N GLY A 2 -16.08 10.56 21.01
CA GLY A 2 -16.96 11.27 20.09
C GLY A 2 -17.77 10.32 19.19
N ARG A 3 -18.85 10.82 18.55
CA ARG A 3 -19.72 10.01 17.67
C ARG A 3 -18.94 9.31 16.52
N LEU A 4 -17.97 10.00 15.91
CA LEU A 4 -17.15 9.43 14.82
C LEU A 4 -16.24 8.32 15.33
N SER A 5 -15.61 8.49 16.51
CA SER A 5 -14.77 7.46 17.14
C SER A 5 -15.60 6.23 17.53
N GLN A 6 -16.86 6.43 17.93
CA GLN A 6 -17.78 5.33 18.22
C GLN A 6 -18.11 4.53 16.95
N ALA A 7 -18.47 5.19 15.84
CA ALA A 7 -18.76 4.55 14.56
C ALA A 7 -17.54 3.80 14.01
N LEU A 8 -16.33 4.36 14.17
CA LEU A 8 -15.08 3.70 13.83
C LEU A 8 -14.89 2.41 14.62
N LEU A 9 -15.07 2.46 15.95
CA LEU A 9 -14.91 1.30 16.82
C LEU A 9 -15.92 0.21 16.50
N GLU A 10 -17.18 0.57 16.28
CA GLU A 10 -18.24 -0.36 15.86
C GLU A 10 -17.89 -1.05 14.54
N TYR A 11 -17.44 -0.30 13.54
CA TYR A 11 -16.97 -0.89 12.28
C TYR A 11 -15.76 -1.79 12.50
N HIS A 12 -14.77 -1.35 13.30
CA HIS A 12 -13.58 -2.14 13.59
C HIS A 12 -13.95 -3.50 14.18
N GLU A 13 -14.81 -3.51 15.21
CA GLU A 13 -15.25 -4.75 15.86
C GLU A 13 -16.08 -5.65 14.95
N ARG A 14 -17.02 -5.09 14.18
CA ARG A 14 -17.88 -5.87 13.28
C ARG A 14 -17.14 -6.43 12.08
N SER A 15 -16.07 -5.77 11.62
CA SER A 15 -15.25 -6.20 10.49
C SER A 15 -14.12 -7.18 10.88
N LYS A 16 -13.99 -7.56 12.15
CA LYS A 16 -13.08 -8.63 12.59
C LYS A 16 -13.53 -10.01 12.12
N HIS A 17 -12.59 -10.84 11.72
CA HIS A 17 -12.80 -12.29 11.66
C HIS A 17 -12.50 -12.91 13.02
N ARG A 18 -13.36 -13.84 13.44
CA ARG A 18 -13.19 -14.64 14.65
C ARG A 18 -13.28 -16.12 14.30
N VAL A 19 -12.70 -16.99 15.11
CA VAL A 19 -12.69 -18.44 14.86
C VAL A 19 -14.09 -19.00 14.59
N ASN A 20 -15.09 -18.51 15.31
CA ASN A 20 -16.47 -19.01 15.21
C ASN A 20 -17.38 -18.09 14.38
N SER A 21 -16.91 -16.95 13.87
CA SER A 21 -17.72 -16.05 13.05
C SER A 21 -16.85 -15.13 12.21
N TYR A 22 -16.98 -15.22 10.90
CA TYR A 22 -16.34 -14.28 9.99
C TYR A 22 -17.10 -12.95 9.95
N ALA A 23 -16.39 -11.87 9.60
CA ALA A 23 -17.04 -10.60 9.29
C ALA A 23 -18.10 -10.80 8.20
N PRO A 24 -19.20 -10.01 8.23
CA PRO A 24 -20.24 -10.09 7.21
C PRO A 24 -19.68 -9.96 5.79
N GLY A 25 -20.03 -10.90 4.93
CA GLY A 25 -19.61 -10.99 3.54
C GLY A 25 -20.72 -11.53 2.64
N PRO A 26 -20.54 -11.55 1.32
CA PRO A 26 -21.51 -12.07 0.38
C PRO A 26 -21.77 -13.57 0.66
N ARG A 27 -23.01 -14.01 0.47
CA ARG A 27 -23.40 -15.43 0.67
C ARG A 27 -22.76 -16.37 -0.35
N GLY A 28 -22.29 -15.83 -1.47
CA GLY A 28 -21.60 -16.53 -2.55
C GLY A 28 -21.15 -15.52 -3.59
N LEU A 29 -20.20 -15.89 -4.44
CA LEU A 29 -19.71 -15.01 -5.51
C LEU A 29 -20.60 -15.18 -6.75
N ASP A 30 -21.27 -14.10 -7.15
CA ASP A 30 -21.93 -14.01 -8.43
C ASP A 30 -20.94 -13.50 -9.50
N TRP A 31 -20.37 -14.41 -10.25
CA TRP A 31 -19.38 -14.09 -11.27
C TRP A 31 -19.91 -13.21 -12.42
N ALA A 32 -21.24 -13.15 -12.60
CA ALA A 32 -21.86 -12.27 -13.59
C ALA A 32 -21.77 -10.78 -13.19
N THR A 33 -21.59 -10.53 -11.88
CA THR A 33 -21.44 -9.17 -11.33
C THR A 33 -19.98 -8.86 -10.92
N GLN A 34 -19.02 -9.72 -11.29
CA GLN A 34 -17.60 -9.44 -11.02
C GLN A 34 -17.21 -8.09 -11.62
N PRO A 35 -16.71 -7.14 -10.82
CA PRO A 35 -16.35 -5.83 -11.33
C PRO A 35 -15.14 -5.87 -12.26
N ASP A 36 -15.18 -5.08 -13.32
CA ASP A 36 -14.03 -4.84 -14.21
C ASP A 36 -12.90 -4.20 -13.38
N PRO A 37 -11.67 -4.75 -13.41
CA PRO A 37 -10.52 -4.18 -12.69
C PRO A 37 -9.99 -2.87 -13.32
N PHE A 38 -10.63 -2.37 -14.38
CA PHE A 38 -10.18 -1.20 -15.12
C PHE A 38 -11.27 -0.13 -15.21
N ARG A 39 -11.06 0.99 -14.50
CA ARG A 39 -11.83 2.22 -14.73
C ARG A 39 -11.40 2.83 -16.04
N VAL A 40 -12.36 3.25 -16.84
CA VAL A 40 -12.18 3.93 -18.13
C VAL A 40 -13.05 5.18 -18.12
N PHE A 41 -12.49 6.31 -18.55
CA PHE A 41 -13.28 7.51 -18.81
C PHE A 41 -13.50 7.68 -20.31
N HIS A 42 -14.67 7.27 -20.79
CA HIS A 42 -15.04 7.38 -22.20
C HIS A 42 -15.13 8.83 -22.65
N GLY A 43 -14.69 9.11 -23.87
CA GLY A 43 -14.72 10.47 -24.45
C GLY A 43 -13.55 11.37 -24.02
N THR A 44 -12.61 10.87 -23.24
CA THR A 44 -11.37 11.61 -22.94
C THR A 44 -10.34 11.47 -24.06
N PRO A 45 -9.55 12.54 -24.34
CA PRO A 45 -8.31 12.39 -25.11
C PRO A 45 -7.34 11.48 -24.34
N ARG A 46 -6.71 10.55 -25.06
CA ARG A 46 -5.74 9.61 -24.50
C ARG A 46 -4.33 9.93 -24.95
N MET A 47 -3.41 9.93 -24.01
CA MET A 47 -1.98 10.07 -24.24
C MET A 47 -1.30 8.73 -24.00
N ALA A 48 -0.79 8.08 -25.04
CA ALA A 48 -0.04 6.84 -24.91
C ALA A 48 1.28 7.09 -24.16
N LEU A 49 1.56 6.24 -23.20
CA LEU A 49 2.81 6.24 -22.44
C LEU A 49 3.78 5.25 -23.11
N PRO A 50 5.01 5.67 -23.48
CA PRO A 50 5.98 4.75 -24.05
C PRO A 50 6.48 3.77 -22.98
N PRO A 51 6.55 2.46 -23.25
CA PRO A 51 7.22 1.52 -22.35
C PRO A 51 8.71 1.91 -22.28
N ALA A 52 9.17 2.33 -21.12
CA ALA A 52 10.50 2.92 -20.99
C ALA A 52 11.27 2.43 -19.74
N ALA A 53 10.66 1.58 -18.91
CA ALA A 53 11.28 1.13 -17.66
C ALA A 53 12.57 0.30 -17.86
N ASP A 54 12.74 -0.36 -19.00
CA ASP A 54 13.96 -1.12 -19.31
C ASP A 54 15.20 -0.23 -19.50
N THR A 55 14.99 1.06 -19.73
CA THR A 55 16.08 2.03 -19.83
C THR A 55 16.54 2.57 -18.47
N LEU A 56 15.88 2.17 -17.38
CA LEU A 56 16.16 2.64 -16.02
C LEU A 56 17.37 1.90 -15.44
N ALA A 57 18.43 2.65 -15.14
CA ALA A 57 19.68 2.09 -14.58
C ALA A 57 19.63 1.88 -13.05
N ALA A 58 18.60 2.36 -12.37
CA ALA A 58 18.51 2.31 -10.91
C ALA A 58 18.54 0.88 -10.38
N ARG A 59 19.43 0.63 -9.40
CA ARG A 59 19.57 -0.66 -8.71
C ARG A 59 18.77 -0.65 -7.41
N TYR A 60 18.07 -1.74 -7.12
CA TYR A 60 17.27 -1.84 -5.90
C TYR A 60 18.11 -1.67 -4.63
N ASN A 61 19.31 -2.26 -4.60
CA ASN A 61 20.22 -2.13 -3.46
C ASN A 61 20.63 -0.68 -3.17
N ALA A 62 20.79 0.17 -4.20
CA ALA A 62 21.05 1.59 -4.01
C ALA A 62 19.84 2.31 -3.41
N LEU A 63 18.64 2.08 -3.95
CA LEU A 63 17.41 2.73 -3.45
C LEU A 63 17.14 2.40 -1.99
N ARG A 64 17.20 1.13 -1.60
CA ARG A 64 16.96 0.73 -0.21
C ARG A 64 18.02 1.23 0.78
N SER A 65 19.22 1.58 0.30
CA SER A 65 20.26 2.21 1.12
C SER A 65 20.14 3.73 1.21
N GLY A 66 19.19 4.36 0.49
CA GLY A 66 19.00 5.81 0.43
C GLY A 66 19.88 6.48 -0.62
N THR A 67 20.57 5.72 -1.49
CA THR A 67 21.37 6.26 -2.57
C THR A 67 20.50 6.42 -3.82
N LEU A 68 19.99 7.64 -4.04
CA LEU A 68 19.18 7.95 -5.21
C LEU A 68 20.05 8.25 -6.43
N PRO A 69 19.63 7.86 -7.64
CA PRO A 69 20.29 8.31 -8.87
C PRO A 69 20.06 9.82 -9.07
N PRO A 70 20.82 10.48 -9.96
CA PRO A 70 20.56 11.87 -10.34
C PRO A 70 19.11 12.04 -10.82
N ALA A 71 18.44 13.10 -10.35
CA ALA A 71 17.06 13.38 -10.67
C ALA A 71 16.88 13.59 -12.19
N GLN A 72 15.98 12.81 -12.77
CA GLN A 72 15.62 12.95 -14.19
C GLN A 72 14.66 14.12 -14.38
N ARG A 73 14.63 14.70 -15.59
CA ARG A 73 13.67 15.75 -15.93
C ARG A 73 12.25 15.16 -16.02
N TYR A 74 11.27 15.93 -15.56
CA TYR A 74 9.85 15.57 -15.75
C TYR A 74 9.50 15.68 -17.24
N SER A 75 8.94 14.63 -17.78
CA SER A 75 8.52 14.51 -19.18
C SER A 75 7.52 13.35 -19.32
N LEU A 76 6.81 13.29 -20.44
CA LEU A 76 5.93 12.14 -20.73
C LEU A 76 6.67 10.78 -20.54
N ARG A 77 7.94 10.70 -21.00
CA ARG A 77 8.74 9.47 -20.91
C ARG A 77 9.06 9.07 -19.47
N THR A 78 9.45 10.01 -18.61
CA THR A 78 9.80 9.71 -17.22
C THR A 78 8.55 9.43 -16.37
N LEU A 79 7.43 10.09 -16.67
CA LEU A 79 6.14 9.78 -16.08
C LEU A 79 5.63 8.39 -16.54
N ALA A 80 5.91 7.99 -17.77
CA ALA A 80 5.62 6.63 -18.21
C ALA A 80 6.32 5.59 -17.34
N VAL A 81 7.63 5.76 -17.06
CA VAL A 81 8.39 4.89 -16.14
C VAL A 81 7.78 4.89 -14.73
N LEU A 82 7.41 6.07 -14.22
CA LEU A 82 6.79 6.19 -12.89
C LEU A 82 5.53 5.30 -12.78
N PHE A 83 4.59 5.45 -13.72
CA PHE A 83 3.35 4.67 -13.71
C PHE A 83 3.57 3.20 -14.06
N GLU A 84 4.47 2.89 -15.00
CA GLU A 84 4.79 1.51 -15.40
C GLU A 84 5.29 0.68 -14.21
N LEU A 85 6.16 1.25 -13.37
CA LEU A 85 6.79 0.54 -12.24
C LEU A 85 6.04 0.69 -10.91
N SER A 86 4.96 1.47 -10.86
CA SER A 86 4.14 1.63 -9.66
C SER A 86 2.76 1.01 -9.80
N LEU A 87 1.88 1.59 -10.62
CA LEU A 87 0.49 1.21 -10.78
C LEU A 87 0.25 0.41 -12.08
N GLY A 88 1.25 0.28 -12.93
CA GLY A 88 1.21 -0.40 -14.20
C GLY A 88 1.05 -1.91 -14.07
N LEU A 89 0.67 -2.55 -15.17
CA LEU A 89 0.62 -4.00 -15.22
C LEU A 89 2.03 -4.57 -15.12
N SER A 90 2.17 -5.70 -14.44
CA SER A 90 3.44 -6.44 -14.33
C SER A 90 3.44 -7.73 -15.13
N ALA A 91 2.28 -8.32 -15.39
CA ALA A 91 2.08 -9.49 -16.25
C ALA A 91 0.60 -9.75 -16.51
N TRP A 92 0.33 -10.58 -17.51
CA TRP A 92 -0.92 -11.30 -17.64
C TRP A 92 -0.73 -12.76 -17.21
N LYS A 93 -1.67 -13.29 -16.43
CA LYS A 93 -1.76 -14.72 -16.12
C LYS A 93 -2.91 -15.35 -16.87
N SER A 94 -2.77 -16.63 -17.23
CA SER A 94 -3.80 -17.41 -17.89
C SER A 94 -3.91 -18.81 -17.30
N TYR A 95 -5.14 -19.31 -17.25
CA TYR A 95 -5.47 -20.69 -16.92
C TYR A 95 -6.65 -21.14 -17.79
N GLY A 96 -6.40 -22.05 -18.72
CA GLY A 96 -7.39 -22.38 -19.76
C GLY A 96 -7.82 -21.14 -20.55
N ALA A 97 -9.12 -20.88 -20.60
CA ALA A 97 -9.70 -19.71 -21.27
C ALA A 97 -9.71 -18.44 -20.40
N GLN A 98 -9.38 -18.54 -19.13
CA GLN A 98 -9.38 -17.39 -18.21
C GLN A 98 -8.06 -16.64 -18.31
N ARG A 99 -8.15 -15.30 -18.31
CA ARG A 99 -6.98 -14.41 -18.30
C ARG A 99 -7.23 -13.25 -17.34
N TRP A 100 -6.22 -12.90 -16.53
CA TRP A 100 -6.30 -11.78 -15.59
C TRP A 100 -4.97 -11.03 -15.49
N ALA A 101 -5.08 -9.74 -15.23
CA ALA A 101 -3.93 -8.86 -15.10
C ALA A 101 -3.34 -8.89 -13.68
N LEU A 102 -2.04 -8.69 -13.57
CA LEU A 102 -1.33 -8.40 -12.33
C LEU A 102 -0.70 -7.01 -12.43
N ARG A 103 -0.76 -6.23 -11.36
CA ARG A 103 -0.10 -4.92 -11.28
C ARG A 103 1.21 -4.99 -10.48
N CYS A 104 2.08 -3.97 -10.63
CA CYS A 104 3.28 -3.81 -9.82
C CYS A 104 2.92 -3.57 -8.33
N ASN A 105 1.86 -2.80 -8.04
CA ASN A 105 1.26 -2.76 -6.71
C ASN A 105 0.35 -3.98 -6.52
N PRO A 106 0.50 -4.77 -5.43
CA PRO A 106 -0.38 -5.89 -5.13
C PRO A 106 -1.78 -5.40 -4.78
N SER A 107 -2.76 -6.30 -4.91
CA SER A 107 -4.12 -6.02 -4.48
C SER A 107 -4.74 -7.25 -3.83
N SER A 108 -5.57 -7.02 -2.83
CA SER A 108 -6.34 -8.04 -2.14
C SER A 108 -7.25 -8.76 -3.15
N GLY A 109 -7.15 -10.09 -3.21
CA GLY A 109 -7.92 -10.87 -4.18
C GLY A 109 -7.68 -10.55 -5.65
N ASN A 110 -6.71 -9.72 -6.00
CA ASN A 110 -6.42 -9.23 -7.36
C ASN A 110 -7.58 -8.44 -7.98
N LEU A 111 -8.30 -7.66 -7.16
CA LEU A 111 -9.50 -6.90 -7.57
C LEU A 111 -9.21 -5.44 -7.93
N HIS A 112 -8.02 -4.96 -7.55
CA HIS A 112 -7.46 -3.66 -7.93
C HIS A 112 -8.38 -2.45 -7.67
N PRO A 113 -8.81 -2.21 -6.40
CA PRO A 113 -9.69 -1.10 -6.06
C PRO A 113 -9.05 0.26 -6.26
N THR A 114 -7.71 0.34 -6.21
CA THR A 114 -6.96 1.59 -6.28
C THR A 114 -6.79 2.07 -7.71
N GLU A 115 -7.19 3.32 -7.97
CA GLU A 115 -6.94 4.06 -9.21
C GLU A 115 -5.89 5.15 -9.00
N GLY A 116 -5.25 5.57 -10.09
CA GLY A 116 -4.18 6.56 -10.08
C GLY A 116 -4.47 7.76 -10.96
N TYR A 117 -4.13 8.95 -10.46
CA TYR A 117 -4.28 10.23 -11.16
C TYR A 117 -2.96 10.97 -11.21
N LEU A 118 -2.76 11.76 -12.26
CA LEU A 118 -1.63 12.68 -12.41
C LEU A 118 -2.16 14.10 -12.48
N LEU A 119 -1.59 15.01 -11.67
CA LEU A 119 -1.77 16.45 -11.80
C LEU A 119 -0.40 17.05 -12.12
N CYS A 120 -0.29 17.74 -13.24
CA CYS A 120 1.00 18.25 -13.69
C CYS A 120 0.89 19.60 -14.40
N PRO A 121 1.95 20.42 -14.41
CA PRO A 121 2.08 21.55 -15.32
C PRO A 121 2.28 21.04 -16.75
N THR A 122 2.38 21.95 -17.72
CA THR A 122 2.82 21.60 -19.06
C THR A 122 4.27 21.12 -19.02
N LEU A 123 4.48 19.89 -19.50
CA LEU A 123 5.77 19.19 -19.54
C LEU A 123 6.12 18.83 -20.99
N PRO A 124 7.40 18.54 -21.29
CA PRO A 124 7.78 18.00 -22.58
C PRO A 124 6.96 16.77 -22.98
N GLY A 125 6.14 16.90 -24.04
CA GLY A 125 5.26 15.88 -24.55
C GLY A 125 3.91 15.70 -23.83
N LEU A 126 3.58 16.56 -22.83
CA LEU A 126 2.34 16.46 -22.06
C LEU A 126 1.78 17.85 -21.71
N SER A 127 0.53 18.13 -22.02
CA SER A 127 -0.17 19.35 -21.62
C SER A 127 -0.40 19.37 -20.10
N GLY A 128 -0.48 20.57 -19.51
CA GLY A 128 -0.85 20.70 -18.11
C GLY A 128 -2.31 20.30 -17.84
N GLY A 129 -2.58 19.73 -16.66
CA GLY A 129 -3.93 19.37 -16.28
C GLY A 129 -4.03 18.15 -15.36
N VAL A 130 -5.22 17.57 -15.33
CA VAL A 130 -5.57 16.38 -14.55
C VAL A 130 -5.79 15.18 -15.48
N TYR A 131 -5.16 14.08 -15.15
CA TYR A 131 -5.20 12.84 -15.92
C TYR A 131 -5.57 11.66 -15.03
N HIS A 132 -6.36 10.73 -15.56
CA HIS A 132 -6.52 9.39 -15.00
C HIS A 132 -5.55 8.42 -15.69
N TYR A 133 -4.92 7.52 -14.94
CA TYR A 133 -4.02 6.50 -15.48
C TYR A 133 -4.76 5.19 -15.72
N LEU A 134 -5.00 4.85 -16.99
CA LEU A 134 -5.56 3.57 -17.37
C LEU A 134 -4.43 2.53 -17.55
N SER A 135 -4.25 1.68 -16.52
CA SER A 135 -3.14 0.71 -16.48
C SER A 135 -3.22 -0.37 -17.54
N ARG A 136 -4.43 -0.77 -17.98
CA ARG A 136 -4.64 -1.78 -19.03
C ARG A 136 -3.92 -1.42 -20.32
N ASP A 137 -4.09 -0.18 -20.74
CA ASP A 137 -3.62 0.32 -22.03
C ASP A 137 -2.31 1.13 -21.90
N HIS A 138 -1.83 1.34 -20.68
CA HIS A 138 -0.69 2.21 -20.33
C HIS A 138 -0.83 3.61 -20.96
N VAL A 139 -1.96 4.25 -20.65
CA VAL A 139 -2.29 5.59 -21.18
C VAL A 139 -2.72 6.53 -20.07
N LEU A 140 -2.55 7.83 -20.31
CA LEU A 140 -3.15 8.90 -19.51
C LEU A 140 -4.43 9.40 -20.20
N GLU A 141 -5.56 9.32 -19.55
CA GLU A 141 -6.84 9.87 -19.96
C GLU A 141 -6.95 11.31 -19.47
N HIS A 142 -6.94 12.29 -20.36
CA HIS A 142 -6.93 13.73 -20.03
C HIS A 142 -8.29 14.19 -19.54
N ARG A 143 -8.50 14.16 -18.21
CA ARG A 143 -9.75 14.47 -17.53
C ARG A 143 -10.07 15.97 -17.51
N ALA A 144 -9.06 16.81 -17.23
CA ALA A 144 -9.25 18.24 -17.19
C ALA A 144 -8.07 18.99 -17.77
N ALA A 145 -8.35 19.89 -18.73
CA ALA A 145 -7.41 20.90 -19.17
C ALA A 145 -7.53 22.14 -18.27
N VAL A 146 -6.42 22.63 -17.75
CA VAL A 146 -6.39 23.77 -16.83
C VAL A 146 -5.60 24.90 -17.46
N ASP A 147 -6.29 25.98 -17.80
CA ASP A 147 -5.72 27.19 -18.37
C ASP A 147 -5.84 28.34 -17.36
N ASP A 148 -5.19 28.17 -16.20
CA ASP A 148 -5.15 29.16 -15.13
C ASP A 148 -3.71 29.39 -14.68
N PRO A 149 -3.21 30.62 -14.61
CA PRO A 149 -1.86 30.92 -14.15
C PRO A 149 -1.52 30.34 -12.78
N ARG A 150 -2.49 30.27 -11.86
CA ARG A 150 -2.29 29.68 -10.52
C ARG A 150 -1.87 28.20 -10.58
N TRP A 151 -2.34 27.47 -11.61
CA TRP A 151 -1.93 26.08 -11.84
C TRP A 151 -0.44 25.99 -12.17
N THR A 152 0.01 26.79 -13.13
CA THR A 152 1.43 26.81 -13.53
C THR A 152 2.33 27.30 -12.40
N GLU A 153 1.91 28.34 -11.68
CA GLU A 153 2.65 28.89 -10.53
C GLU A 153 2.79 27.87 -9.39
N ALA A 154 1.79 27.02 -9.15
CA ALA A 154 1.84 26.01 -8.11
C ALA A 154 2.93 24.94 -8.36
N PHE A 155 3.40 24.80 -9.59
CA PHE A 155 4.46 23.89 -9.99
C PHE A 155 5.74 24.60 -10.42
N SER A 156 5.94 25.88 -10.05
CA SER A 156 7.08 26.70 -10.48
C SER A 156 8.45 26.11 -10.14
N ASP A 157 8.55 25.42 -9.01
CA ASP A 157 9.78 24.76 -8.56
C ASP A 157 9.96 23.34 -9.13
N GLY A 158 9.12 22.97 -10.09
CA GLY A 158 9.08 21.63 -10.69
C GLY A 158 8.27 20.64 -9.87
N GLY A 159 8.12 19.43 -10.39
CA GLY A 159 7.38 18.35 -9.71
C GLY A 159 6.00 18.09 -10.31
N VAL A 160 5.35 17.05 -9.77
CA VAL A 160 4.00 16.61 -10.14
C VAL A 160 3.29 16.06 -8.90
N LEU A 161 1.96 15.95 -8.99
CA LEU A 161 1.17 15.26 -7.97
C LEU A 161 0.60 13.96 -8.53
N VAL A 162 0.66 12.91 -7.72
CA VAL A 162 -0.05 11.65 -7.98
C VAL A 162 -1.17 11.50 -6.95
N GLY A 163 -2.41 11.45 -7.42
CA GLY A 163 -3.58 11.16 -6.59
C GLY A 163 -3.87 9.66 -6.61
N LEU A 164 -4.28 9.12 -5.47
CA LEU A 164 -4.81 7.76 -5.36
C LEU A 164 -6.24 7.82 -4.82
N SER A 165 -7.07 6.93 -5.35
CA SER A 165 -8.46 6.78 -4.97
C SER A 165 -8.83 5.30 -4.89
N SER A 166 -9.97 4.99 -4.27
CA SER A 166 -10.48 3.62 -4.17
C SER A 166 -11.90 3.50 -4.70
N ILE A 167 -12.17 2.41 -5.41
CA ILE A 167 -13.51 1.96 -5.78
C ILE A 167 -13.88 0.81 -4.84
N HIS A 168 -14.59 1.12 -3.76
CA HIS A 168 -14.88 0.15 -2.69
C HIS A 168 -15.62 -1.09 -3.18
N TRP A 169 -16.49 -0.94 -4.19
CA TRP A 169 -17.27 -2.05 -4.75
C TRP A 169 -16.40 -3.19 -5.27
N ARG A 170 -15.23 -2.91 -5.87
CA ARG A 170 -14.34 -3.97 -6.36
C ARG A 170 -13.97 -4.97 -5.27
N GLU A 171 -13.65 -4.49 -4.08
CA GLU A 171 -13.36 -5.37 -2.94
C GLU A 171 -14.64 -5.87 -2.25
N ALA A 172 -15.70 -5.05 -2.17
CA ALA A 172 -16.95 -5.40 -1.51
C ALA A 172 -17.68 -6.55 -2.21
N TRP A 173 -17.58 -6.66 -3.52
CA TRP A 173 -18.10 -7.79 -4.31
C TRP A 173 -17.65 -9.15 -3.76
N LYS A 174 -16.41 -9.24 -3.25
CA LYS A 174 -15.83 -10.49 -2.74
C LYS A 174 -15.78 -10.56 -1.22
N TYR A 175 -15.54 -9.45 -0.55
CA TYR A 175 -15.20 -9.43 0.86
C TYR A 175 -16.22 -8.71 1.75
N GLY A 176 -17.30 -8.20 1.17
CA GLY A 176 -18.38 -7.55 1.92
C GLY A 176 -17.87 -6.41 2.78
N MET A 177 -18.31 -6.38 4.04
CA MET A 177 -17.97 -5.32 5.00
C MET A 177 -16.45 -5.12 5.17
N ARG A 178 -15.65 -6.19 5.13
CA ARG A 178 -14.19 -6.11 5.35
C ARG A 178 -13.45 -5.41 4.20
N ALA A 179 -14.09 -5.23 3.05
CA ALA A 179 -13.53 -4.63 1.83
C ALA A 179 -12.88 -3.27 2.06
N TRP A 180 -13.45 -2.41 2.91
CA TRP A 180 -12.87 -1.11 3.21
C TRP A 180 -11.43 -1.23 3.76
N ARG A 181 -11.17 -2.21 4.65
CA ARG A 181 -9.80 -2.46 5.15
C ARG A 181 -8.85 -2.82 4.02
N TYR A 182 -9.31 -3.65 3.07
CA TYR A 182 -8.50 -4.11 1.94
C TYR A 182 -8.18 -2.97 0.98
N CYS A 183 -9.15 -2.10 0.68
CA CYS A 183 -8.88 -0.88 -0.10
C CYS A 183 -7.78 -0.03 0.54
N GLN A 184 -7.80 0.12 1.87
CA GLN A 184 -6.79 0.90 2.58
C GLN A 184 -5.41 0.20 2.61
N HIS A 185 -5.34 -1.14 2.69
CA HIS A 185 -4.08 -1.86 2.52
C HIS A 185 -3.51 -1.67 1.11
N ASP A 186 -4.35 -1.81 0.08
CA ASP A 186 -3.96 -1.67 -1.32
C ASP A 186 -3.48 -0.25 -1.62
N CYS A 187 -4.13 0.76 -1.05
CA CYS A 187 -3.67 2.16 -1.10
C CYS A 187 -2.27 2.29 -0.48
N GLY A 188 -2.01 1.69 0.69
CA GLY A 188 -0.69 1.69 1.32
C GLY A 188 0.39 1.03 0.45
N HIS A 189 0.08 -0.10 -0.19
CA HIS A 189 0.96 -0.72 -1.18
C HIS A 189 1.22 0.21 -2.38
N ALA A 190 0.21 0.90 -2.88
CA ALA A 190 0.32 1.84 -4.00
C ALA A 190 1.18 3.07 -3.63
N ILE A 191 1.00 3.65 -2.44
CA ILE A 191 1.85 4.74 -1.91
C ILE A 191 3.32 4.32 -1.97
N ALA A 192 3.64 3.15 -1.43
CA ALA A 192 5.01 2.66 -1.44
C ALA A 192 5.53 2.36 -2.85
N ALA A 193 4.71 1.77 -3.73
CA ALA A 193 5.10 1.50 -5.11
C ALA A 193 5.42 2.79 -5.87
N VAL A 194 4.61 3.85 -5.72
CA VAL A 194 4.87 5.17 -6.31
C VAL A 194 6.14 5.77 -5.73
N SER A 195 6.37 5.68 -4.41
CA SER A 195 7.57 6.19 -3.76
C SER A 195 8.85 5.51 -4.28
N TYR A 196 8.86 4.18 -4.40
CA TYR A 196 10.00 3.45 -4.98
C TYR A 196 10.24 3.80 -6.45
N ALA A 197 9.18 3.89 -7.26
CA ALA A 197 9.30 4.25 -8.67
C ALA A 197 9.82 5.69 -8.87
N ALA A 198 9.35 6.64 -8.06
CA ALA A 198 9.85 8.01 -8.05
C ALA A 198 11.34 8.06 -7.63
N ALA A 199 11.72 7.35 -6.57
CA ALA A 199 13.10 7.27 -6.10
C ALA A 199 14.03 6.68 -7.17
N ALA A 200 13.57 5.72 -7.96
CA ALA A 200 14.33 5.15 -9.07
C ALA A 200 14.59 6.16 -10.21
N LEU A 201 13.79 7.23 -10.30
CA LEU A 201 13.97 8.38 -11.18
C LEU A 201 14.75 9.53 -10.52
N GLY A 202 15.22 9.33 -9.28
CA GLY A 202 15.92 10.35 -8.49
C GLY A 202 15.01 11.40 -7.88
N TRP A 203 13.69 11.12 -7.79
CA TRP A 203 12.71 12.04 -7.23
C TRP A 203 12.34 11.67 -5.81
N GLN A 204 12.01 12.67 -5.01
CA GLN A 204 11.47 12.48 -3.68
C GLN A 204 9.94 12.47 -3.70
N THR A 205 9.34 11.75 -2.75
CA THR A 205 7.89 11.64 -2.62
C THR A 205 7.48 12.04 -1.22
N ARG A 206 6.37 12.81 -1.10
CA ARG A 206 5.73 13.14 0.18
C ARG A 206 4.21 13.01 0.10
N LEU A 207 3.59 12.51 1.16
CA LEU A 207 2.15 12.65 1.32
C LEU A 207 1.79 14.12 1.57
N VAL A 208 0.76 14.60 0.89
CA VAL A 208 0.19 15.92 1.12
C VAL A 208 -0.80 15.81 2.29
N GLU A 209 -0.25 15.74 3.51
CA GLU A 209 -1.05 15.49 4.72
C GLU A 209 -1.96 16.66 5.12
N THR A 210 -1.75 17.84 4.54
CA THR A 210 -2.60 19.02 4.81
C THR A 210 -3.95 18.96 4.12
N ALA A 211 -4.08 18.27 2.99
CA ALA A 211 -5.27 18.25 2.16
C ALA A 211 -6.49 17.64 2.86
N ALA A 212 -7.64 18.29 2.71
CA ALA A 212 -8.94 17.71 3.06
C ALA A 212 -9.40 16.72 1.98
N ASP A 213 -10.23 15.73 2.33
CA ASP A 213 -10.79 14.79 1.35
C ASP A 213 -11.67 15.49 0.30
N ASP A 214 -12.40 16.54 0.67
CA ASP A 214 -13.18 17.33 -0.28
C ASP A 214 -12.30 18.03 -1.33
N ALA A 215 -11.15 18.56 -0.90
CA ALA A 215 -10.19 19.15 -1.83
C ALA A 215 -9.56 18.07 -2.75
N LEU A 216 -9.28 16.88 -2.22
CA LEU A 216 -8.80 15.77 -3.03
C LEU A 216 -9.86 15.33 -4.04
N ALA A 217 -11.11 15.17 -3.62
CA ALA A 217 -12.21 14.80 -4.52
C ALA A 217 -12.33 15.80 -5.68
N ALA A 218 -12.31 17.09 -5.39
CA ALA A 218 -12.37 18.15 -6.40
C ALA A 218 -11.15 18.12 -7.34
N LEU A 219 -9.93 17.96 -6.79
CA LEU A 219 -8.69 17.90 -7.59
C LEU A 219 -8.64 16.72 -8.55
N LEU A 220 -9.24 15.59 -8.17
CA LEU A 220 -9.29 14.38 -8.99
C LEU A 220 -10.57 14.28 -9.84
N GLY A 221 -11.54 15.22 -9.65
CA GLY A 221 -12.84 15.21 -10.32
C GLY A 221 -13.77 14.08 -9.86
N LEU A 222 -13.64 13.65 -8.60
CA LEU A 222 -14.43 12.56 -8.01
C LEU A 222 -15.76 13.06 -7.40
N ASP A 223 -15.89 14.36 -7.18
CA ASP A 223 -17.11 15.05 -6.73
C ASP A 223 -18.09 15.35 -7.87
N ARG A 224 -17.71 15.05 -9.11
CA ARG A 224 -18.47 15.34 -10.33
C ARG A 224 -19.44 14.19 -10.64
N SER A 225 -20.59 14.18 -9.97
CA SER A 225 -21.59 13.12 -10.11
C SER A 225 -22.07 12.91 -11.55
N GLU A 226 -22.07 13.97 -12.37
CA GLU A 226 -22.41 13.92 -13.79
C GLU A 226 -21.45 13.07 -14.63
N ASP A 227 -20.18 12.95 -14.22
CA ASP A 227 -19.17 12.15 -14.91
C ASP A 227 -19.27 10.67 -14.56
N PHE A 228 -19.94 10.33 -13.45
CA PHE A 228 -20.10 8.94 -13.00
C PHE A 228 -21.46 8.34 -13.35
N GLY A 229 -22.55 9.13 -13.32
CA GLY A 229 -23.88 8.62 -13.65
C GLY A 229 -24.27 7.39 -12.84
N ALA A 230 -24.44 6.25 -13.49
CA ALA A 230 -24.72 4.94 -12.86
C ALA A 230 -23.45 4.12 -12.54
N ALA A 231 -22.26 4.63 -12.87
CA ALA A 231 -21.01 3.95 -12.56
C ALA A 231 -20.73 3.96 -11.03
N GLU A 232 -19.97 2.99 -10.58
CA GLU A 232 -19.57 2.86 -9.18
C GLU A 232 -18.82 4.10 -8.71
N PRO A 233 -19.16 4.62 -7.51
CA PRO A 233 -18.47 5.78 -6.96
C PRO A 233 -17.01 5.45 -6.67
N GLU A 234 -16.18 6.47 -6.81
CA GLU A 234 -14.77 6.45 -6.51
C GLU A 234 -14.49 7.49 -5.44
N VAL A 235 -13.74 7.11 -4.41
CA VAL A 235 -13.46 7.97 -3.26
C VAL A 235 -12.00 8.34 -3.18
N PRO A 236 -11.64 9.58 -2.81
CA PRO A 236 -10.26 10.00 -2.68
C PRO A 236 -9.61 9.33 -1.47
N ASP A 237 -8.37 8.88 -1.62
CA ASP A 237 -7.55 8.38 -0.52
C ASP A 237 -6.45 9.37 -0.15
N VAL A 238 -5.53 9.66 -1.08
CA VAL A 238 -4.32 10.43 -0.78
C VAL A 238 -3.78 11.17 -2.01
N LEU A 239 -3.08 12.25 -1.75
CA LEU A 239 -2.30 12.99 -2.74
C LEU A 239 -0.81 12.89 -2.38
N LEU A 240 0.02 12.55 -3.36
CA LEU A 240 1.47 12.41 -3.25
C LEU A 240 2.15 13.52 -4.05
N TRP A 241 2.93 14.35 -3.38
CA TRP A 241 3.84 15.27 -4.04
C TRP A 241 5.11 14.54 -4.47
N ILE A 242 5.48 14.65 -5.74
CA ILE A 242 6.71 14.11 -6.30
C ILE A 242 7.55 15.28 -6.82
N GLY A 243 8.53 15.69 -6.02
CA GLY A 243 9.32 16.89 -6.31
C GLY A 243 10.22 17.28 -5.15
N ASN A 244 10.64 18.55 -5.15
CA ASN A 244 11.33 19.11 -3.99
C ASN A 244 10.37 19.14 -2.78
N PRO A 245 10.71 18.47 -1.66
CA PRO A 245 9.85 18.44 -0.48
C PRO A 245 9.46 19.81 0.09
N ASP A 246 10.31 20.80 -0.07
CA ASP A 246 10.10 22.15 0.46
C ASP A 246 9.27 23.05 -0.47
N ALA A 247 8.94 22.55 -1.68
CA ALA A 247 8.18 23.27 -2.71
C ALA A 247 6.81 22.61 -2.98
N GLN A 248 6.23 21.93 -2.00
CA GLN A 248 4.94 21.27 -2.14
C GLN A 248 3.83 22.30 -2.39
N PRO A 249 3.02 22.13 -3.45
CA PRO A 249 1.91 23.04 -3.72
C PRO A 249 0.78 22.93 -2.68
N GLU A 250 0.10 24.05 -2.39
CA GLU A 250 -1.08 24.06 -1.55
C GLU A 250 -2.29 23.50 -2.32
N PRO A 251 -2.97 22.44 -1.83
CA PRO A 251 -4.10 21.80 -2.52
C PRO A 251 -5.25 22.77 -2.82
N GLU A 252 -5.55 23.68 -1.90
CA GLU A 252 -6.63 24.66 -2.07
C GLU A 252 -6.33 25.68 -3.17
N ARG A 253 -5.07 26.02 -3.39
CA ARG A 253 -4.66 26.90 -4.50
C ARG A 253 -4.85 26.20 -5.84
N LEU A 254 -4.51 24.92 -5.92
CA LEU A 254 -4.77 24.10 -7.09
C LEU A 254 -6.26 23.91 -7.34
N TRP A 255 -7.03 23.64 -6.28
CA TRP A 255 -8.49 23.52 -6.37
C TRP A 255 -9.11 24.80 -6.95
N ALA A 256 -8.73 25.97 -6.44
CA ALA A 256 -9.20 27.25 -6.97
C ALA A 256 -8.83 27.48 -8.45
N ALA A 257 -7.78 26.85 -8.97
CA ALA A 257 -7.42 26.91 -10.39
C ALA A 257 -8.33 26.04 -11.28
N LEU A 258 -9.07 25.10 -10.70
CA LEU A 258 -9.99 24.21 -11.42
C LEU A 258 -11.37 24.83 -11.70
N ASP A 259 -11.71 26.01 -11.15
CA ASP A 259 -13.00 26.67 -11.34
C ASP A 259 -13.39 26.85 -12.83
N LYS A 260 -12.38 27.01 -13.69
CA LYS A 260 -12.54 27.18 -15.15
C LYS A 260 -12.02 25.99 -15.94
N ALA A 261 -11.72 24.87 -15.28
CA ALA A 261 -11.21 23.70 -15.97
C ALA A 261 -12.26 23.06 -16.87
N HIS A 262 -11.81 22.61 -18.03
CA HIS A 262 -12.67 21.89 -18.98
C HIS A 262 -12.57 20.38 -18.73
N TRP A 263 -13.50 19.85 -17.93
CA TRP A 263 -13.60 18.44 -17.63
C TRP A 263 -14.17 17.64 -18.81
N ARG A 264 -13.69 16.41 -18.98
CA ARG A 264 -14.02 15.53 -20.11
C ARG A 264 -14.21 14.10 -19.67
N GLY A 265 -15.06 13.38 -20.40
CA GLY A 265 -15.27 11.96 -20.26
C GLY A 265 -16.20 11.56 -19.12
N TYR A 266 -16.71 10.35 -19.23
CA TYR A 266 -17.59 9.72 -18.25
C TYR A 266 -17.11 8.32 -17.91
N ALA A 267 -17.29 7.93 -16.64
CA ALA A 267 -16.83 6.65 -16.11
C ALA A 267 -17.62 5.47 -16.68
N ASN A 268 -16.93 4.35 -16.96
CA ASN A 268 -17.60 3.10 -17.29
C ASN A 268 -18.24 2.49 -16.04
N GLN A 269 -19.38 1.83 -16.20
CA GLN A 269 -19.93 0.92 -15.21
C GLN A 269 -19.07 -0.34 -15.12
N LEU A 270 -18.71 -0.77 -13.90
CA LEU A 270 -17.80 -1.89 -13.70
C LEU A 270 -18.53 -3.21 -13.46
N SER A 271 -19.76 -3.16 -12.95
CA SER A 271 -20.57 -4.34 -12.62
C SER A 271 -21.98 -4.22 -13.16
N ALA A 272 -22.56 -5.37 -13.57
CA ALA A 272 -23.96 -5.45 -13.96
C ALA A 272 -24.94 -5.31 -12.77
N GLY A 273 -24.49 -5.51 -11.55
CA GLY A 273 -25.30 -5.42 -10.33
C GLY A 273 -24.45 -5.24 -9.09
N HIS A 274 -25.07 -4.75 -8.01
CA HIS A 274 -24.39 -4.40 -6.75
C HIS A 274 -25.13 -4.96 -5.54
N GLU A 275 -24.38 -5.32 -4.50
CA GLU A 275 -24.89 -5.55 -3.16
C GLU A 275 -24.54 -4.35 -2.28
N SER A 276 -25.50 -3.89 -1.45
CA SER A 276 -25.28 -2.71 -0.58
C SER A 276 -24.56 -3.11 0.70
N TRP A 277 -23.50 -2.38 1.02
CA TRP A 277 -22.72 -2.51 2.25
C TRP A 277 -22.67 -1.18 3.03
N PRO A 278 -23.75 -0.79 3.74
CA PRO A 278 -23.87 0.52 4.41
C PRO A 278 -22.76 0.79 5.44
N ASP A 279 -22.16 -0.26 5.99
CA ASP A 279 -21.04 -0.12 6.93
C ASP A 279 -19.80 0.47 6.25
N ILE A 280 -19.57 0.19 4.97
CA ILE A 280 -18.48 0.78 4.19
C ILE A 280 -18.69 2.28 4.04
N ASP A 281 -19.90 2.72 3.71
CA ASP A 281 -20.24 4.15 3.62
C ASP A 281 -20.14 4.83 4.98
N SER A 282 -20.54 4.13 6.05
CA SER A 282 -20.47 4.65 7.41
C SER A 282 -19.04 4.89 7.87
N ILE A 283 -18.14 3.91 7.67
CA ILE A 283 -16.74 4.07 8.05
C ILE A 283 -16.02 5.08 7.16
N HIS A 284 -16.33 5.14 5.86
CA HIS A 284 -15.80 6.15 4.97
C HIS A 284 -16.13 7.56 5.48
N ARG A 285 -17.41 7.83 5.81
CA ARG A 285 -17.83 9.11 6.41
C ARG A 285 -17.18 9.37 7.78
N ALA A 286 -17.05 8.33 8.62
CA ALA A 286 -16.44 8.48 9.95
C ALA A 286 -14.94 8.82 9.88
N THR A 287 -14.27 8.40 8.81
CA THR A 287 -12.84 8.62 8.57
C THR A 287 -12.55 9.75 7.58
N HIS A 288 -13.58 10.54 7.21
CA HIS A 288 -13.41 11.70 6.36
C HIS A 288 -12.42 12.70 6.98
N LYS A 289 -11.41 13.07 6.21
CA LYS A 289 -10.29 13.89 6.68
C LYS A 289 -10.56 15.38 6.45
N PRO A 290 -10.58 16.21 7.50
CA PRO A 290 -10.60 17.66 7.34
C PRO A 290 -9.21 18.18 6.92
N ARG A 291 -9.16 19.45 6.52
CA ARG A 291 -7.87 20.14 6.37
C ARG A 291 -7.11 20.11 7.69
N THR A 292 -5.83 19.74 7.62
CA THR A 292 -4.95 19.65 8.79
C THR A 292 -3.70 20.50 8.60
N ARG A 293 -2.92 20.66 9.65
CA ARG A 293 -1.56 21.21 9.56
C ARG A 293 -0.59 20.06 9.32
N GLU A 294 0.55 20.33 8.71
CA GLU A 294 1.61 19.33 8.60
C GLU A 294 2.02 18.83 10.00
N PRO A 295 2.18 17.51 10.17
CA PRO A 295 2.63 16.98 11.42
C PRO A 295 4.09 17.39 11.66
N THR A 296 4.36 18.02 12.79
CA THR A 296 5.73 18.24 13.28
C THR A 296 6.16 16.98 14.03
N SER A 297 6.65 15.98 13.33
CA SER A 297 7.24 14.81 13.96
C SER A 297 8.76 14.98 14.08
N PRO A 298 9.38 14.70 15.23
CA PRO A 298 10.84 14.60 15.30
C PRO A 298 11.29 13.51 14.31
N SER A 299 12.28 13.82 13.50
CA SER A 299 12.89 12.84 12.61
C SER A 299 13.52 11.73 13.46
N PRO A 300 13.24 10.45 13.21
CA PRO A 300 14.14 9.41 13.67
C PRO A 300 15.54 9.72 13.13
N GLU A 301 16.54 9.65 13.99
CA GLU A 301 17.92 9.79 13.51
C GLU A 301 18.23 8.69 12.49
N PRO A 302 18.89 9.03 11.34
CA PRO A 302 19.30 8.03 10.38
C PRO A 302 20.22 7.03 11.08
N ARG A 303 19.78 5.80 11.21
CA ARG A 303 20.63 4.72 11.74
C ARG A 303 21.51 4.23 10.61
N LEU A 304 22.83 4.27 10.82
CA LEU A 304 23.79 3.66 9.90
C LEU A 304 23.47 2.17 9.78
N TRP A 305 23.19 1.75 8.57
CA TRP A 305 22.92 0.36 8.24
C TRP A 305 23.67 -0.03 6.98
N SER A 306 24.50 -1.05 7.08
CA SER A 306 25.12 -1.68 5.91
C SER A 306 24.30 -2.91 5.54
N ALA A 307 23.53 -2.82 4.47
CA ALA A 307 22.85 -3.98 3.93
C ALA A 307 23.85 -5.01 3.41
N THR A 308 23.66 -6.28 3.76
CA THR A 308 24.29 -7.35 3.02
C THR A 308 23.73 -7.31 1.58
N PRO A 309 24.59 -7.31 0.55
CA PRO A 309 24.11 -7.30 -0.83
C PRO A 309 23.24 -8.54 -1.06
N ALA A 310 21.94 -8.32 -1.32
CA ALA A 310 21.07 -9.32 -1.92
C ALA A 310 21.43 -9.44 -3.42
N LEU A 311 20.62 -10.15 -4.20
CA LEU A 311 20.75 -10.17 -5.64
C LEU A 311 20.82 -8.73 -6.18
N ASP A 312 21.84 -8.43 -6.98
CA ASP A 312 21.98 -7.09 -7.56
C ASP A 312 21.05 -6.92 -8.76
N LEU A 313 19.76 -6.72 -8.47
CA LEU A 313 18.70 -6.57 -9.46
C LEU A 313 18.44 -5.09 -9.77
N SER A 314 18.08 -4.77 -11.04
CA SER A 314 17.53 -3.46 -11.35
C SER A 314 16.18 -3.28 -10.65
N PHE A 315 15.82 -2.02 -10.33
CA PHE A 315 14.51 -1.76 -9.73
C PHE A 315 13.38 -2.16 -10.69
N ALA A 316 13.52 -1.91 -11.99
CA ALA A 316 12.53 -2.30 -12.98
C ALA A 316 12.29 -3.82 -12.99
N GLN A 317 13.36 -4.61 -12.89
CA GLN A 317 13.25 -6.06 -12.83
C GLN A 317 12.51 -6.51 -11.58
N ILE A 318 12.90 -6.03 -10.39
CA ILE A 318 12.32 -6.48 -9.10
C ILE A 318 10.85 -6.06 -8.98
N ALA A 319 10.49 -4.83 -9.40
CA ALA A 319 9.13 -4.34 -9.39
C ALA A 319 8.20 -5.15 -10.30
N ARG A 320 8.67 -5.51 -11.50
CA ARG A 320 7.87 -6.29 -12.46
C ARG A 320 7.81 -7.79 -12.13
N GLN A 321 8.85 -8.38 -11.51
CA GLN A 321 8.84 -9.80 -11.17
C GLN A 321 8.12 -10.11 -9.84
N ARG A 322 7.92 -9.11 -8.97
CA ARG A 322 7.21 -9.29 -7.70
C ARG A 322 5.83 -9.95 -7.93
N ARG A 323 5.58 -11.01 -7.20
CA ARG A 323 4.30 -11.73 -7.16
C ARG A 323 3.97 -12.11 -5.73
N SER A 324 2.67 -12.14 -5.40
CA SER A 324 2.21 -12.79 -4.17
C SER A 324 2.33 -14.30 -4.32
N ALA A 325 2.90 -14.96 -3.32
CA ALA A 325 2.90 -16.41 -3.24
C ALA A 325 1.47 -16.92 -2.95
N THR A 326 1.12 -18.05 -3.51
CA THR A 326 -0.14 -18.75 -3.23
C THR A 326 0.05 -19.92 -2.25
N SER A 327 1.27 -20.45 -2.16
CA SER A 327 1.70 -21.47 -1.22
C SER A 327 3.22 -21.45 -1.08
N PHE A 328 3.73 -21.96 0.06
CA PHE A 328 5.13 -22.17 0.32
C PHE A 328 5.46 -23.66 0.41
N ASP A 329 6.74 -24.01 0.23
CA ASP A 329 7.22 -25.40 0.24
C ASP A 329 7.41 -26.00 1.65
N GLY A 330 7.31 -25.19 2.70
CA GLY A 330 7.49 -25.62 4.08
C GLY A 330 8.91 -26.04 4.45
N THR A 331 9.88 -25.90 3.54
CA THR A 331 11.26 -26.38 3.72
C THR A 331 12.31 -25.31 3.51
N THR A 332 12.08 -24.36 2.62
CA THR A 332 13.00 -23.23 2.37
C THR A 332 13.33 -22.49 3.65
N ARG A 333 14.60 -22.17 3.81
CA ARG A 333 15.15 -21.38 4.91
C ARG A 333 15.80 -20.13 4.35
N ILE A 334 15.77 -19.04 5.11
CA ILE A 334 16.53 -17.82 4.80
C ILE A 334 17.65 -17.63 5.82
N THR A 335 18.71 -16.96 5.41
CA THR A 335 19.80 -16.63 6.33
C THR A 335 19.39 -15.55 7.33
N THR A 336 20.02 -15.52 8.50
CA THR A 336 19.88 -14.42 9.49
C THR A 336 20.20 -13.07 8.87
N ALA A 337 21.19 -13.00 7.99
CA ALA A 337 21.55 -11.76 7.29
C ALA A 337 20.41 -11.25 6.41
N ALA A 338 19.76 -12.12 5.63
CA ALA A 338 18.60 -11.76 4.82
C ALA A 338 17.42 -11.32 5.69
N PHE A 339 17.12 -12.04 6.78
CA PHE A 339 16.07 -11.69 7.72
C PHE A 339 16.31 -10.32 8.37
N PHE A 340 17.50 -10.07 8.93
CA PHE A 340 17.81 -8.77 9.55
C PHE A 340 17.80 -7.64 8.53
N THR A 341 18.18 -7.90 7.29
CA THR A 341 18.06 -6.95 6.18
C THR A 341 16.60 -6.57 5.93
N MET A 342 15.70 -7.55 5.84
CA MET A 342 14.26 -7.31 5.70
C MET A 342 13.71 -6.49 6.88
N MET A 343 14.08 -6.83 8.12
CA MET A 343 13.65 -6.11 9.30
C MET A 343 14.18 -4.67 9.35
N ALA A 344 15.42 -4.46 8.96
CA ALA A 344 16.03 -3.13 8.91
C ALA A 344 15.37 -2.22 7.85
N CYS A 345 14.91 -2.77 6.72
CA CYS A 345 14.16 -2.03 5.71
C CYS A 345 12.79 -1.54 6.19
N LEU A 346 12.24 -2.14 7.25
CA LEU A 346 10.99 -1.68 7.86
C LEU A 346 11.18 -0.48 8.81
N LEU A 347 12.41 -0.16 9.21
CA LEU A 347 12.69 1.01 10.03
C LEU A 347 12.61 2.29 9.20
N VAL A 348 11.97 3.32 9.74
CA VAL A 348 11.76 4.59 9.04
C VAL A 348 13.07 5.35 8.89
N ARG A 349 13.38 5.72 7.65
CA ARG A 349 14.46 6.62 7.26
C ARG A 349 13.91 7.62 6.24
N ARG A 350 14.00 8.90 6.53
CA ARG A 350 13.32 9.95 5.74
C ARG A 350 13.86 10.15 4.31
N ASP A 351 15.06 9.72 4.06
CA ASP A 351 15.74 9.78 2.76
C ASP A 351 15.55 8.53 1.90
N THR A 352 14.83 7.53 2.42
CA THR A 352 14.73 6.20 1.81
C THR A 352 13.29 5.87 1.47
N PRO A 353 13.00 5.39 0.23
CA PRO A 353 11.69 4.86 -0.08
C PRO A 353 11.39 3.59 0.73
N PRO A 354 10.14 3.33 1.13
CA PRO A 354 8.99 4.19 0.91
C PRO A 354 8.81 5.24 2.03
N TRP A 355 9.70 5.29 3.04
CA TRP A 355 9.52 6.06 4.27
C TRP A 355 9.68 7.56 4.09
N ASN A 356 10.34 8.00 3.01
CA ASN A 356 10.40 9.41 2.62
C ASN A 356 9.01 9.99 2.31
N ALA A 357 8.02 9.16 1.94
CA ALA A 357 6.66 9.60 1.71
C ALA A 357 5.90 9.93 3.01
N LEU A 358 6.27 9.29 4.15
CA LEU A 358 5.51 9.36 5.39
C LEU A 358 6.02 10.49 6.30
N LEU A 359 5.14 11.44 6.66
CA LEU A 359 5.45 12.52 7.61
C LEU A 359 4.93 12.21 9.02
N SER A 360 3.88 11.43 9.11
CA SER A 360 3.26 11.03 10.39
C SER A 360 4.21 10.19 11.25
N PRO A 361 4.09 10.24 12.58
CA PRO A 361 4.80 9.35 13.48
C PRO A 361 4.52 7.87 13.18
N VAL A 362 5.53 7.03 13.38
CA VAL A 362 5.38 5.57 13.28
C VAL A 362 4.32 5.07 14.24
N ALA A 363 3.35 4.35 13.73
CA ALA A 363 2.23 3.83 14.50
C ALA A 363 2.14 2.28 14.48
N VAL A 364 2.87 1.60 13.58
CA VAL A 364 2.75 0.16 13.36
C VAL A 364 4.04 -0.57 13.72
N HIS A 365 3.94 -1.67 14.48
CA HIS A 365 5.04 -2.50 14.96
C HIS A 365 4.78 -3.97 14.62
N PRO A 366 5.64 -4.63 13.80
CA PRO A 366 5.47 -6.05 13.48
C PRO A 366 5.72 -6.96 14.70
N ALA A 367 4.77 -7.86 14.98
CA ALA A 367 4.96 -9.03 15.83
C ALA A 367 5.16 -10.25 14.91
N LEU A 368 6.31 -10.92 15.03
CA LEU A 368 6.76 -11.93 14.09
C LEU A 368 6.71 -13.33 14.72
N LEU A 369 6.22 -14.29 13.95
CA LEU A 369 6.29 -15.72 14.24
C LEU A 369 7.38 -16.29 13.31
N VAL A 370 8.58 -16.48 13.86
CA VAL A 370 9.76 -16.93 13.13
C VAL A 370 9.82 -18.46 13.15
N HIS A 371 10.01 -19.08 11.97
CA HIS A 371 9.97 -20.54 11.82
C HIS A 371 11.28 -21.10 11.24
N ARG A 372 11.74 -20.56 10.11
CA ARG A 372 12.83 -21.13 9.29
C ARG A 372 13.85 -20.05 8.90
N VAL A 373 14.49 -19.45 9.91
CA VAL A 373 15.62 -18.52 9.74
C VAL A 373 16.87 -19.17 10.32
N ASP A 374 17.92 -19.35 9.49
CA ASP A 374 19.15 -19.98 9.92
C ASP A 374 19.88 -19.15 10.98
N GLY A 375 20.28 -19.79 12.09
CA GLY A 375 20.98 -19.12 13.18
C GLY A 375 20.10 -18.22 14.06
N LEU A 376 18.77 -18.23 13.86
CA LEU A 376 17.80 -17.57 14.73
C LEU A 376 16.87 -18.62 15.34
N GLU A 377 16.62 -18.50 16.63
CA GLU A 377 15.73 -19.41 17.35
C GLU A 377 14.26 -19.24 16.86
N PRO A 378 13.54 -20.33 16.54
CA PRO A 378 12.12 -20.23 16.24
C PRO A 378 11.34 -19.64 17.43
N GLY A 379 10.44 -18.69 17.15
CA GLY A 379 9.74 -18.05 18.26
C GLY A 379 8.91 -16.83 17.88
N LEU A 380 8.39 -16.19 18.93
CA LEU A 380 7.68 -14.93 18.86
C LEU A 380 8.66 -13.77 19.06
N TYR A 381 8.65 -12.83 18.12
CA TYR A 381 9.48 -11.62 18.18
C TYR A 381 8.62 -10.37 17.96
N VAL A 382 9.14 -9.22 18.39
CA VAL A 382 8.56 -7.91 18.06
C VAL A 382 9.65 -6.97 17.57
N LEU A 383 9.40 -6.35 16.41
CA LEU A 383 10.21 -5.25 15.90
C LEU A 383 9.61 -3.92 16.36
N VAL A 384 10.27 -3.22 17.27
CA VAL A 384 9.82 -1.93 17.80
C VAL A 384 10.35 -0.81 16.91
N ARG A 385 9.57 -0.37 15.94
CA ARG A 385 9.99 0.61 14.92
C ARG A 385 10.15 2.03 15.48
N ASP A 386 9.40 2.37 16.52
CA ASP A 386 9.56 3.59 17.30
C ASP A 386 9.97 3.22 18.74
N PRO A 387 11.17 3.60 19.21
CA PRO A 387 11.59 3.34 20.59
C PRO A 387 10.63 3.88 21.67
N GLY A 388 9.92 4.98 21.37
CA GLY A 388 8.92 5.56 22.27
C GLY A 388 7.71 4.65 22.53
N ALA A 389 7.44 3.71 21.63
CA ALA A 389 6.34 2.76 21.78
C ALA A 389 6.66 1.56 22.70
N LEU A 390 7.95 1.29 22.99
CA LEU A 390 8.37 0.12 23.77
C LEU A 390 7.70 0.00 25.15
N PRO A 391 7.60 1.06 25.97
CA PRO A 391 6.91 0.97 27.26
C PRO A 391 5.43 0.59 27.12
N GLY A 392 4.72 1.20 26.17
CA GLY A 392 3.30 0.91 25.91
C GLY A 392 3.08 -0.52 25.41
N LEU A 393 3.94 -1.03 24.52
CA LEU A 393 3.88 -2.42 24.07
C LEU A 393 4.11 -3.41 25.22
N LYS A 394 5.11 -3.16 26.07
CA LYS A 394 5.37 -3.99 27.27
C LYS A 394 4.20 -3.99 28.25
N GLN A 395 3.56 -2.85 28.42
CA GLN A 395 2.39 -2.73 29.31
C GLN A 395 1.15 -3.46 28.76
N ALA A 396 0.95 -3.41 27.46
CA ALA A 396 -0.22 -4.02 26.80
C ALA A 396 -0.13 -5.54 26.64
N MET A 397 1.10 -6.07 26.60
CA MET A 397 1.35 -7.50 26.37
C MET A 397 1.50 -8.28 27.68
N ARG A 398 1.62 -9.62 27.59
CA ARG A 398 1.83 -10.49 28.74
C ARG A 398 3.10 -10.11 29.51
N PRO A 399 3.07 -10.00 30.84
CA PRO A 399 4.22 -9.60 31.66
C PRO A 399 5.34 -10.65 31.67
N GLU A 400 5.04 -11.92 31.37
CA GLU A 400 5.98 -13.04 31.31
C GLU A 400 6.87 -13.07 30.05
N TRP A 401 6.64 -12.22 29.06
CA TRP A 401 7.45 -12.16 27.85
C TRP A 401 8.89 -11.75 28.17
N LEU A 402 9.86 -12.40 27.50
CA LEU A 402 11.30 -12.22 27.78
C LEU A 402 11.82 -10.83 27.44
N TRP A 403 11.32 -10.22 26.37
CA TRP A 403 11.81 -8.94 25.84
C TRP A 403 13.34 -8.91 25.67
N GLN A 404 13.91 -10.06 25.32
CA GLN A 404 15.35 -10.22 25.08
C GLN A 404 15.71 -9.58 23.75
N ARG A 405 16.57 -8.57 23.77
CA ARG A 405 17.07 -7.93 22.56
C ARG A 405 17.87 -8.93 21.73
N THR A 406 17.61 -9.00 20.44
CA THR A 406 18.18 -10.00 19.52
C THR A 406 18.59 -9.32 18.21
N GLY A 407 19.69 -9.78 17.61
CA GLY A 407 20.24 -9.27 16.37
C GLY A 407 21.19 -8.08 16.55
N PRO A 408 21.50 -7.35 15.45
CA PRO A 408 22.44 -6.24 15.45
C PRO A 408 21.95 -5.07 16.31
N ASP A 409 22.87 -4.29 16.89
CA ASP A 409 22.53 -3.16 17.78
C ASP A 409 21.61 -2.11 17.18
N HIS A 410 21.65 -1.90 15.86
CA HIS A 410 20.78 -0.95 15.17
C HIS A 410 19.36 -1.45 14.99
N LEU A 411 19.10 -2.76 15.22
CA LEU A 411 17.79 -3.38 15.00
C LEU A 411 17.06 -3.55 16.34
N PRO A 412 15.97 -2.80 16.61
CA PRO A 412 15.20 -2.93 17.85
C PRO A 412 14.25 -4.13 17.77
N LEU A 413 14.83 -5.31 17.65
CA LEU A 413 14.14 -6.61 17.59
C LEU A 413 14.26 -7.31 18.95
N TYR A 414 13.13 -7.81 19.46
CA TYR A 414 13.05 -8.46 20.76
C TYR A 414 12.44 -9.85 20.62
N LEU A 415 13.12 -10.89 21.15
CA LEU A 415 12.54 -12.21 21.36
C LEU A 415 11.62 -12.15 22.59
N LEU A 416 10.37 -12.57 22.41
CA LEU A 416 9.37 -12.66 23.49
C LEU A 416 9.23 -14.08 24.02
N LEU A 417 9.22 -15.08 23.12
CA LEU A 417 9.04 -16.50 23.47
C LEU A 417 9.79 -17.38 22.48
N PRO A 418 10.77 -18.19 22.91
CA PRO A 418 11.38 -19.25 22.09
C PRO A 418 10.43 -20.46 22.05
N TYR A 419 9.73 -20.65 20.94
CA TYR A 419 8.78 -21.74 20.77
C TYR A 419 8.44 -21.98 19.29
N ASP A 420 8.11 -23.22 18.91
CA ASP A 420 7.58 -23.51 17.57
C ASP A 420 6.11 -23.03 17.45
N LEU A 421 5.93 -21.93 16.73
CA LEU A 421 4.61 -21.28 16.57
C LEU A 421 3.94 -21.54 15.22
N ARG A 422 4.38 -22.53 14.43
CA ARG A 422 3.81 -22.82 13.10
C ARG A 422 2.31 -23.12 13.16
N ALA A 423 1.87 -23.96 14.11
CA ALA A 423 0.45 -24.27 14.29
C ALA A 423 -0.36 -23.03 14.69
N VAL A 424 0.21 -22.16 15.53
CA VAL A 424 -0.41 -20.89 15.94
C VAL A 424 -0.49 -19.92 14.76
N ALA A 425 0.55 -19.81 13.95
CA ALA A 425 0.54 -18.98 12.75
C ALA A 425 -0.55 -19.41 11.77
N LYS A 426 -0.70 -20.72 11.52
CA LYS A 426 -1.78 -21.29 10.71
C LYS A 426 -3.15 -20.92 11.28
N LEU A 427 -3.37 -21.12 12.59
CA LEU A 427 -4.64 -20.78 13.24
C LEU A 427 -4.97 -19.30 13.06
N ILE A 428 -4.08 -18.42 13.48
CA ILE A 428 -4.29 -16.97 13.41
C ILE A 428 -4.58 -16.51 11.98
N CYS A 429 -3.93 -17.08 11.00
CA CYS A 429 -4.14 -16.75 9.58
C CYS A 429 -5.30 -17.54 8.93
N CYS A 430 -6.43 -17.70 9.63
CA CYS A 430 -7.64 -18.38 9.14
C CYS A 430 -7.35 -19.80 8.63
N HIS A 431 -6.57 -20.56 9.37
CA HIS A 431 -6.17 -21.95 9.06
C HIS A 431 -5.38 -22.10 7.74
N GLN A 432 -4.75 -21.04 7.24
CA GLN A 432 -3.98 -21.09 6.00
C GLN A 432 -2.58 -21.68 6.24
N ASP A 433 -2.25 -22.76 5.53
CA ASP A 433 -0.95 -23.44 5.63
C ASP A 433 0.22 -22.54 5.26
N ILE A 434 0.02 -21.58 4.35
CA ILE A 434 1.05 -20.65 3.91
C ILE A 434 1.71 -19.89 5.07
N ALA A 435 0.99 -19.65 6.17
CA ALA A 435 1.57 -19.01 7.36
C ALA A 435 2.51 -19.95 8.13
N ALA A 436 2.19 -21.24 8.25
CA ALA A 436 3.02 -22.25 8.90
C ALA A 436 4.21 -22.67 8.03
N ASP A 437 4.03 -22.70 6.71
CA ASP A 437 5.03 -23.13 5.74
C ASP A 437 6.03 -22.03 5.39
N SER A 438 5.81 -20.80 5.85
CA SER A 438 6.69 -19.65 5.65
C SER A 438 8.02 -19.76 6.39
N CYS A 439 9.01 -18.95 6.02
CA CYS A 439 10.20 -18.73 6.83
C CYS A 439 9.84 -17.96 8.11
N PHE A 440 8.96 -16.98 7.95
CA PHE A 440 8.30 -16.27 9.06
C PHE A 440 6.98 -15.70 8.62
N ALA A 441 6.05 -15.60 9.57
CA ALA A 441 4.81 -14.84 9.46
C ALA A 441 4.84 -13.65 10.42
N LEU A 442 4.01 -12.65 10.19
CA LEU A 442 3.88 -11.53 11.11
C LEU A 442 2.47 -10.93 11.11
N GLY A 443 2.10 -10.33 12.26
CA GLY A 443 0.95 -9.45 12.41
C GLY A 443 1.44 -8.02 12.67
N MET A 444 0.81 -7.04 12.04
CA MET A 444 1.15 -5.62 12.14
C MET A 444 0.30 -4.96 13.21
N LEU A 445 0.90 -4.72 14.37
CA LEU A 445 0.26 -4.10 15.53
C LEU A 445 0.30 -2.58 15.39
N ALA A 446 -0.86 -1.98 15.31
CA ALA A 446 -1.01 -0.53 15.22
C ALA A 446 -1.38 0.09 16.58
N ASN A 447 -0.83 1.26 16.89
CA ASN A 447 -1.31 2.09 17.98
C ASN A 447 -2.69 2.66 17.61
N PHE A 448 -3.72 1.96 18.05
CA PHE A 448 -5.10 2.24 17.67
C PHE A 448 -5.70 3.47 18.36
N GLU A 449 -5.12 3.90 19.50
CA GLU A 449 -5.55 5.12 20.17
C GLU A 449 -5.43 6.37 19.28
N ILE A 450 -4.50 6.37 18.34
CA ILE A 450 -4.34 7.46 17.36
C ILE A 450 -5.64 7.62 16.55
N ALA A 451 -6.22 6.50 16.09
CA ALA A 451 -7.46 6.48 15.34
C ALA A 451 -8.67 6.85 16.21
N LEU A 452 -8.69 6.42 17.46
CA LEU A 452 -9.76 6.80 18.39
C LEU A 452 -9.77 8.31 18.73
N LYS A 453 -8.59 8.95 18.75
CA LYS A 453 -8.46 10.40 18.97
C LYS A 453 -8.76 11.20 17.69
N GLN A 454 -8.35 10.70 16.54
CA GLN A 454 -8.51 11.32 15.22
C GLN A 454 -8.98 10.27 14.21
N PRO A 455 -10.31 10.07 14.03
CA PRO A 455 -10.87 8.96 13.24
C PRO A 455 -10.33 8.85 11.81
N TRP A 456 -10.02 9.95 11.15
CA TRP A 456 -9.42 9.96 9.81
C TRP A 456 -8.04 9.28 9.77
N ARG A 457 -7.30 9.21 10.88
CA ARG A 457 -6.02 8.50 10.97
C ARG A 457 -6.16 6.99 10.95
N TYR A 458 -7.37 6.46 11.08
CA TYR A 458 -7.60 5.02 10.93
C TYR A 458 -7.15 4.50 9.56
N ARG A 459 -7.38 5.27 8.48
CA ARG A 459 -6.85 4.96 7.15
C ARG A 459 -5.32 4.89 7.14
N HIS A 460 -4.67 5.84 7.79
CA HIS A 460 -3.20 5.94 7.82
C HIS A 460 -2.55 4.72 8.47
N LEU A 461 -3.21 4.09 9.46
CA LEU A 461 -2.71 2.86 10.07
C LEU A 461 -2.66 1.72 9.06
N PHE A 462 -3.68 1.58 8.21
CA PHE A 462 -3.69 0.58 7.13
C PHE A 462 -2.70 0.94 6.01
N TRP A 463 -2.54 2.22 5.68
CA TRP A 463 -1.54 2.63 4.69
C TRP A 463 -0.13 2.28 5.16
N GLU A 464 0.20 2.54 6.41
CA GLU A 464 1.50 2.15 6.97
C GLU A 464 1.69 0.63 6.93
N CYS A 465 0.65 -0.16 7.22
CA CYS A 465 0.68 -1.61 7.06
C CYS A 465 0.94 -2.03 5.60
N GLY A 466 0.25 -1.41 4.64
CA GLY A 466 0.46 -1.66 3.21
C GLY A 466 1.87 -1.30 2.74
N MET A 467 2.42 -0.17 3.23
CA MET A 467 3.80 0.24 2.93
C MET A 467 4.82 -0.76 3.48
N LEU A 468 4.62 -1.27 4.71
CA LEU A 468 5.43 -2.36 5.28
C LEU A 468 5.37 -3.62 4.40
N GLY A 469 4.16 -3.98 3.96
CA GLY A 469 3.96 -5.11 3.07
C GLY A 469 4.68 -4.94 1.72
N GLN A 470 4.64 -3.75 1.13
CA GLN A 470 5.34 -3.48 -0.14
C GLN A 470 6.85 -3.57 0.01
N ALA A 471 7.41 -3.02 1.10
CA ALA A 471 8.83 -3.14 1.39
C ALA A 471 9.24 -4.61 1.54
N LEU A 472 8.47 -5.41 2.29
CA LEU A 472 8.73 -6.84 2.45
C LEU A 472 8.60 -7.63 1.15
N TYR A 473 7.66 -7.28 0.27
CA TYR A 473 7.58 -7.90 -1.06
C TYR A 473 8.87 -7.73 -1.86
N LEU A 474 9.39 -6.50 -1.92
CA LEU A 474 10.61 -6.22 -2.67
C LEU A 474 11.85 -6.84 -2.02
N GLU A 475 11.93 -6.82 -0.70
CA GLU A 475 13.04 -7.46 0.05
C GLU A 475 13.04 -8.98 -0.11
N ALA A 476 11.85 -9.61 -0.11
CA ALA A 476 11.74 -11.06 -0.35
C ALA A 476 12.24 -11.43 -1.76
N GLU A 477 11.82 -10.68 -2.78
CA GLU A 477 12.33 -10.87 -4.15
C GLU A 477 13.84 -10.69 -4.24
N ALA A 478 14.39 -9.66 -3.58
CA ALA A 478 15.83 -9.41 -3.53
C ALA A 478 16.62 -10.51 -2.82
N ALA A 479 15.99 -11.23 -1.89
CA ALA A 479 16.57 -12.36 -1.18
C ALA A 479 16.33 -13.71 -1.87
N GLY A 480 15.69 -13.73 -3.04
CA GLY A 480 15.35 -14.98 -3.75
C GLY A 480 14.19 -15.76 -3.12
N ALA A 481 13.43 -15.11 -2.24
CA ALA A 481 12.21 -15.65 -1.63
C ALA A 481 10.96 -14.97 -2.24
N ARG A 482 9.80 -15.33 -1.74
CA ARG A 482 8.51 -14.71 -2.08
C ARG A 482 7.78 -14.30 -0.82
N ALA A 483 6.81 -13.42 -1.01
CA ALA A 483 5.99 -12.95 0.08
C ALA A 483 4.50 -12.96 -0.29
N THR A 484 3.63 -12.84 0.71
CA THR A 484 2.22 -12.58 0.49
C THR A 484 1.58 -11.89 1.69
N GLY A 485 0.69 -10.93 1.40
CA GLY A 485 -0.20 -10.35 2.39
C GLY A 485 -1.37 -11.28 2.69
N ILE A 486 -1.75 -11.34 3.95
CA ILE A 486 -2.86 -12.13 4.45
C ILE A 486 -3.90 -11.18 5.03
N GLY A 487 -4.98 -10.94 4.28
CA GLY A 487 -6.11 -10.12 4.73
C GLY A 487 -7.11 -10.90 5.59
N CYS A 488 -7.21 -12.23 5.38
CA CYS A 488 -8.03 -13.11 6.19
C CYS A 488 -7.21 -13.65 7.37
N PHE A 489 -7.41 -13.08 8.54
CA PHE A 489 -6.82 -13.52 9.80
C PHE A 489 -7.82 -13.32 10.94
N PHE A 490 -7.69 -14.09 12.00
CA PHE A 490 -8.50 -13.95 13.21
C PHE A 490 -7.89 -12.87 14.11
N ASP A 491 -8.47 -11.68 14.07
CA ASP A 491 -7.95 -10.48 14.73
C ASP A 491 -7.72 -10.72 16.24
N ASP A 492 -8.70 -11.32 16.92
CA ASP A 492 -8.67 -11.51 18.37
C ASP A 492 -7.70 -12.63 18.81
N GLU A 493 -7.41 -13.64 17.96
CA GLU A 493 -6.44 -14.69 18.26
C GLU A 493 -5.01 -14.15 18.34
N MET A 494 -4.67 -13.19 17.48
CA MET A 494 -3.38 -12.49 17.57
C MET A 494 -3.27 -11.70 18.88
N HIS A 495 -4.35 -10.99 19.28
CA HIS A 495 -4.39 -10.26 20.53
C HIS A 495 -4.30 -11.21 21.75
N ALA A 496 -5.04 -12.32 21.72
CA ALA A 496 -5.01 -13.33 22.78
C ALA A 496 -3.62 -13.95 22.96
N MET A 497 -2.91 -14.27 21.87
CA MET A 497 -1.53 -14.76 21.90
C MET A 497 -0.61 -13.74 22.60
N LEU A 498 -0.69 -12.48 22.23
CA LEU A 498 0.16 -11.42 22.78
C LEU A 498 -0.25 -10.99 24.19
N GLY A 499 -1.50 -11.27 24.62
CA GLY A 499 -2.07 -10.85 25.89
C GLY A 499 -2.71 -9.47 25.88
N ILE A 500 -2.96 -8.90 24.70
CA ILE A 500 -3.61 -7.60 24.51
C ILE A 500 -5.11 -7.76 24.82
N LYS A 501 -5.62 -6.92 25.75
CA LYS A 501 -7.00 -7.03 26.25
C LYS A 501 -7.87 -5.82 25.93
N ASP A 502 -7.27 -4.75 25.46
CA ASP A 502 -7.94 -3.48 25.18
C ASP A 502 -7.74 -3.07 23.69
N HIS A 503 -8.19 -1.86 23.37
CA HIS A 503 -8.07 -1.32 22.01
C HIS A 503 -6.81 -0.45 21.81
N ALA A 504 -5.87 -0.40 22.77
CA ALA A 504 -4.67 0.44 22.59
C ALA A 504 -3.83 -0.02 21.39
N TRP A 505 -3.74 -1.34 21.22
CA TRP A 505 -3.00 -1.97 20.13
C TRP A 505 -3.90 -2.95 19.39
N GLN A 506 -3.98 -2.83 18.05
CA GLN A 506 -4.78 -3.71 17.22
C GLN A 506 -3.96 -4.27 16.05
N SER A 507 -4.10 -5.57 15.77
CA SER A 507 -3.52 -6.19 14.59
C SER A 507 -4.36 -5.83 13.37
N LEU A 508 -3.78 -5.17 12.37
CA LEU A 508 -4.52 -4.66 11.23
C LEU A 508 -4.20 -5.38 9.92
N TYR A 509 -3.04 -6.00 9.79
CA TYR A 509 -2.63 -6.74 8.60
C TYR A 509 -1.67 -7.86 8.96
N HIS A 510 -1.73 -8.98 8.24
CA HIS A 510 -0.77 -10.08 8.37
C HIS A 510 0.02 -10.26 7.10
N PHE A 511 1.22 -10.84 7.23
CA PHE A 511 2.14 -10.99 6.11
C PHE A 511 3.05 -12.21 6.32
N THR A 512 3.50 -12.83 5.22
CA THR A 512 4.39 -14.00 5.27
C THR A 512 5.48 -13.92 4.21
N VAL A 513 6.64 -14.53 4.52
CA VAL A 513 7.78 -14.66 3.60
C VAL A 513 8.29 -16.10 3.62
N GLY A 514 8.51 -16.68 2.44
CA GLY A 514 8.98 -18.08 2.34
C GLY A 514 9.38 -18.49 0.94
N GLY A 515 9.72 -19.78 0.77
CA GLY A 515 10.00 -20.40 -0.52
C GLY A 515 8.70 -20.71 -1.27
N ALA A 516 8.42 -19.97 -2.34
CA ALA A 516 7.16 -20.11 -3.06
C ALA A 516 7.15 -21.35 -3.96
N MET A 517 6.04 -22.06 -3.93
CA MET A 517 5.72 -23.07 -4.95
C MET A 517 5.16 -22.39 -6.19
N VAL A 518 5.71 -22.71 -7.35
CA VAL A 518 5.22 -22.21 -8.64
C VAL A 518 4.19 -23.18 -9.20
N ASP A 519 2.97 -22.71 -9.41
CA ASP A 519 1.95 -23.51 -10.09
C ASP A 519 2.24 -23.54 -11.60
N GLN A 520 2.74 -24.67 -12.07
CA GLN A 520 3.12 -24.88 -13.47
C GLN A 520 1.93 -24.87 -14.46
N ARG A 521 0.69 -24.95 -13.95
CA ARG A 521 -0.52 -24.85 -14.77
C ARG A 521 -0.83 -23.43 -15.22
N LEU A 522 -0.22 -22.43 -14.54
CA LEU A 522 -0.41 -21.02 -14.83
C LEU A 522 0.66 -20.54 -15.80
N SER A 523 0.25 -20.06 -16.95
CA SER A 523 1.14 -19.34 -17.86
C SER A 523 1.18 -17.84 -17.52
N ALA A 524 2.34 -17.23 -17.67
CA ALA A 524 2.51 -15.79 -17.55
C ALA A 524 3.10 -15.24 -18.85
N SER A 525 2.44 -14.25 -19.44
CA SER A 525 2.95 -13.53 -20.60
C SER A 525 3.43 -12.13 -20.20
N ALA A 526 4.48 -11.67 -20.88
CA ALA A 526 4.96 -10.29 -20.75
C ALA A 526 3.90 -9.29 -21.27
N LEU A 527 3.99 -8.03 -20.82
CA LEU A 527 3.02 -6.98 -21.08
C LEU A 527 2.79 -6.66 -22.55
N HIS A 528 3.80 -6.84 -23.39
CA HIS A 528 3.87 -6.37 -24.77
C HIS A 528 4.04 -7.50 -25.80
N GLN A 529 3.65 -8.73 -25.49
CA GLN A 529 3.49 -9.80 -26.48
C GLN A 529 2.02 -9.81 -26.91
N GLU A 530 1.76 -9.21 -28.07
CA GLU A 530 0.52 -9.40 -28.82
C GLU A 530 0.35 -10.85 -29.30
#